data_58174e767528e835802a956d238cbf35
#
_entry.id   58174e767528e835802a956d238cbf35
#
_cell.length_a   1.000
_cell.length_b   1.000
_cell.length_c   1.000
_cell.angle_alpha   90.00
_cell.angle_beta   90.00
_cell.angle_gamma   90.00
#
_symmetry.space_group_name_H-M   'P 1'
#
loop_
_entity.id
_entity.type
_entity.pdbx_description
1 polymer ?
#
loop_
_entity_poly.entity_id
_entity_poly.type
_entity_poly.pdbx_seq_one_letter_code
_entity_poly.pdbx_strand_id
1 'polypeptide(L)'
;QVADFLQNYIEECGIMTGRSGNNIWCIAPGFDTKKPTILLNSHIDTVKPVNGWRKHPFTAKMDNGKLYGLGSNDAGASLVSLFETYR
;
A
#
# COMPACT_ATOMS: atom_id res chain seq x y z
N GLN A 1 3.48 5.86 -11.59
CA GLN A 1 3.14 6.35 -10.25
C GLN A 1 2.71 5.22 -9.34
N VAL A 2 3.06 5.32 -8.08
CA VAL A 2 2.74 4.27 -7.10
C VAL A 2 1.23 4.14 -6.92
N ALA A 3 0.51 5.26 -6.86
CA ALA A 3 -0.95 5.24 -6.71
C ALA A 3 -1.63 4.55 -7.89
N ASP A 4 -1.16 4.81 -9.10
CA ASP A 4 -1.71 4.15 -10.31
C ASP A 4 -1.48 2.65 -10.26
N PHE A 5 -0.27 2.24 -9.91
CA PHE A 5 0.08 0.83 -9.78
C PHE A 5 -0.80 0.14 -8.74
N LEU A 6 -0.94 0.76 -7.57
CA LEU A 6 -1.73 0.19 -6.48
C LEU A 6 -3.20 0.07 -6.87
N GLN A 7 -3.77 1.10 -7.48
CA GLN A 7 -5.16 1.07 -7.92
C GLN A 7 -5.38 -0.07 -8.93
N ASN A 8 -4.51 -0.18 -9.92
CA ASN A 8 -4.60 -1.25 -10.91
C ASN A 8 -4.49 -2.62 -10.27
N TYR A 9 -3.58 -2.80 -9.33
CA TYR A 9 -3.42 -4.06 -8.61
C TYR A 9 -4.70 -4.45 -7.87
N ILE A 10 -5.29 -3.49 -7.16
CA ILE A 10 -6.53 -3.73 -6.41
C ILE A 10 -7.67 -4.10 -7.36
N GLU A 11 -7.80 -3.39 -8.48
CA GLU A 11 -8.86 -3.63 -9.46
C GLU A 11 -8.67 -4.96 -10.18
N GLU A 12 -7.44 -5.39 -10.40
CA GLU A 12 -7.15 -6.72 -10.95
C GLU A 12 -7.58 -7.84 -9.99
N CYS A 13 -7.67 -7.55 -8.71
CA CYS A 13 -8.22 -8.50 -7.72
C CYS A 13 -9.76 -8.53 -7.71
N GLY A 14 -10.42 -7.79 -8.61
CA GLY A 14 -11.86 -7.74 -8.70
C GLY A 14 -12.53 -6.78 -7.71
N ILE A 15 -11.77 -5.86 -7.13
CA ILE A 15 -12.26 -4.92 -6.12
C ILE A 15 -12.40 -3.54 -6.76
N MET A 16 -13.58 -2.94 -6.59
CA MET A 16 -13.82 -1.57 -7.06
C MET A 16 -13.12 -0.57 -6.14
N THR A 17 -12.52 0.45 -6.74
CA THR A 17 -11.80 1.48 -6.00
C THR A 17 -12.43 2.84 -6.23
N GLY A 18 -12.28 3.74 -5.23
CA GLY A 18 -12.45 5.17 -5.41
C GLY A 18 -11.09 5.84 -5.35
N ARG A 19 -10.98 7.02 -5.91
CA ARG A 19 -9.71 7.74 -5.93
C ARG A 19 -9.92 9.24 -5.89
N SER A 20 -9.06 9.93 -5.14
CA SER A 20 -8.97 11.39 -5.15
C SER A 20 -7.50 11.77 -5.00
N GLY A 21 -6.92 12.38 -6.06
CA GLY A 21 -5.48 12.62 -6.10
C GLY A 21 -4.71 11.31 -5.99
N ASN A 22 -3.89 11.19 -4.96
CA ASN A 22 -3.13 9.97 -4.68
C ASN A 22 -3.74 9.14 -3.54
N ASN A 23 -4.95 9.48 -3.10
CA ASN A 23 -5.67 8.70 -2.11
C ASN A 23 -6.57 7.69 -2.81
N ILE A 24 -6.49 6.44 -2.38
CA ILE A 24 -7.27 5.34 -2.93
C ILE A 24 -8.01 4.67 -1.79
N TRP A 25 -9.26 4.28 -2.04
CA TRP A 25 -10.03 3.57 -1.02
C TRP A 25 -10.88 2.48 -1.66
N CYS A 26 -11.29 1.53 -0.84
CA CYS A 26 -12.25 0.49 -1.16
C CYS A 26 -13.28 0.43 -0.06
N ILE A 27 -14.50 0.08 -0.43
CA ILE A 27 -15.58 -0.11 0.53
C ILE A 27 -16.03 -1.57 0.39
N ALA A 28 -16.10 -2.27 1.51
CA ALA A 28 -16.47 -3.68 1.50
C ALA A 28 -17.88 -3.89 0.95
N PRO A 29 -18.13 -4.95 0.16
CA PRO A 29 -19.48 -5.30 -0.24
C PRO A 29 -20.37 -5.49 1.00
N GLY A 30 -21.60 -5.00 0.93
CA GLY A 30 -22.53 -5.09 2.06
C GLY A 30 -22.27 -4.07 3.15
N PHE A 31 -21.45 -3.04 2.89
CA PHE A 31 -21.22 -1.96 3.83
C PHE A 31 -22.57 -1.35 4.26
N ASP A 32 -22.75 -1.19 5.57
CA ASP A 32 -23.98 -0.68 6.15
C ASP A 32 -23.65 0.41 7.18
N THR A 33 -24.09 1.64 6.93
CA THR A 33 -23.84 2.78 7.81
C THR A 33 -24.52 2.64 9.16
N LYS A 34 -25.48 1.74 9.31
CA LYS A 34 -26.15 1.46 10.59
C LYS A 34 -25.36 0.53 11.50
N LYS A 35 -24.29 -0.07 11.00
CA LYS A 35 -23.41 -0.97 11.74
C LYS A 35 -22.10 -0.26 12.05
N PRO A 36 -21.38 -0.68 13.10
CA PRO A 36 -20.04 -0.16 13.35
C PRO A 36 -19.14 -0.37 12.16
N THR A 37 -18.28 0.60 11.87
CA THR A 37 -17.35 0.58 10.74
C THR A 37 -15.92 0.48 11.24
N ILE A 38 -15.14 -0.40 10.63
CA ILE A 38 -13.70 -0.48 10.84
C ILE A 38 -13.02 0.15 9.63
N LEU A 39 -12.14 1.11 9.89
CA LEU A 39 -11.30 1.70 8.86
C LEU A 39 -9.90 1.11 8.95
N LEU A 40 -9.47 0.47 7.87
CA LEU A 40 -8.09 0.03 7.70
C LEU A 40 -7.36 1.09 6.87
N ASN A 41 -6.29 1.65 7.39
CA ASN A 41 -5.63 2.79 6.76
C ASN A 41 -4.11 2.65 6.81
N SER A 42 -3.47 3.01 5.72
CA SER A 42 -2.02 3.09 5.60
C SER A 42 -1.66 4.17 4.59
N HIS A 43 -0.38 4.34 4.26
CA HIS A 43 0.05 5.37 3.32
C HIS A 43 1.05 4.81 2.31
N ILE A 44 1.23 5.53 1.21
CA ILE A 44 2.14 5.14 0.13
C ILE A 44 3.31 6.11 -0.06
N ASP A 45 3.26 7.26 0.58
CA ASP A 45 4.36 8.21 0.53
C ASP A 45 5.52 7.76 1.44
N THR A 46 6.70 8.21 1.10
CA THR A 46 7.92 7.91 1.88
C THR A 46 8.67 9.20 2.15
N VAL A 47 9.59 9.15 3.12
CA VAL A 47 10.57 10.21 3.31
C VAL A 47 11.59 10.15 2.17
N LYS A 48 12.37 11.21 2.01
CA LYS A 48 13.48 11.19 1.07
C LYS A 48 14.58 10.26 1.58
N PRO A 49 15.27 9.54 0.69
CA PRO A 49 16.38 8.70 1.13
C PRO A 49 17.50 9.54 1.74
N VAL A 50 18.06 9.04 2.82
CA VAL A 50 19.23 9.66 3.46
C VAL A 50 20.51 9.09 2.87
N ASN A 51 21.64 9.74 3.14
CA ASN A 51 22.95 9.22 2.76
C ASN A 51 23.26 7.95 3.56
N GLY A 52 24.07 7.07 2.99
CA GLY A 52 24.49 5.86 3.65
C GLY A 52 23.76 4.61 3.21
N TRP A 53 22.84 4.70 2.27
CA TRP A 53 22.21 3.52 1.69
C TRP A 53 23.26 2.66 0.97
N ARG A 54 23.34 1.38 1.36
CA ARG A 54 24.25 0.42 0.72
C ARG A 54 23.68 -0.15 -0.58
N LYS A 55 22.35 -0.12 -0.74
CA LYS A 55 21.64 -0.56 -1.93
C LYS A 55 20.88 0.62 -2.51
N HIS A 56 20.51 0.54 -3.77
CA HIS A 56 19.75 1.61 -4.40
C HIS A 56 18.37 1.75 -3.73
N PRO A 57 18.03 2.91 -3.15
CA PRO A 57 16.80 3.02 -2.34
C PRO A 57 15.52 2.84 -3.16
N PHE A 58 15.53 3.18 -4.44
CA PHE A 58 14.34 3.09 -5.30
C PHE A 58 14.27 1.79 -6.11
N THR A 59 15.17 0.84 -5.86
CA THR A 59 15.18 -0.45 -6.55
C THR A 59 14.96 -1.55 -5.52
N ALA A 60 13.82 -2.25 -5.61
CA ALA A 60 13.54 -3.35 -4.71
C ALA A 60 14.55 -4.47 -4.90
N LYS A 61 15.12 -4.96 -3.82
CA LYS A 61 16.09 -6.04 -3.86
C LYS A 61 15.86 -7.02 -2.74
N MET A 62 15.78 -8.29 -3.11
CA MET A 62 15.78 -9.40 -2.15
C MET A 62 17.21 -9.84 -1.90
N ASP A 63 17.58 -9.96 -0.64
CA ASP A 63 18.89 -10.43 -0.25
C ASP A 63 18.79 -11.13 1.11
N ASN A 64 19.15 -12.39 1.15
CA ASN A 64 19.18 -13.19 2.38
C ASN A 64 17.83 -13.22 3.12
N GLY A 65 16.73 -13.31 2.37
CA GLY A 65 15.39 -13.32 2.93
C GLY A 65 14.87 -11.95 3.35
N LYS A 66 15.60 -10.88 3.04
CA LYS A 66 15.19 -9.50 3.36
C LYS A 66 14.88 -8.73 2.08
N LEU A 67 13.83 -7.92 2.13
CA LEU A 67 13.48 -7.01 1.04
C LEU A 67 14.00 -5.62 1.35
N TYR A 68 14.89 -5.12 0.53
CA TYR A 68 15.47 -3.78 0.67
C TYR A 68 14.80 -2.83 -0.31
N GLY A 69 14.49 -1.64 0.15
CA GLY A 69 13.93 -0.56 -0.65
C GLY A 69 13.37 0.52 0.25
N LEU A 70 13.42 1.77 -0.21
CA LEU A 70 12.84 2.88 0.51
C LEU A 70 11.33 2.65 0.63
N GLY A 71 10.80 2.71 1.86
CA GLY A 71 9.38 2.48 2.13
C GLY A 71 8.97 1.03 2.22
N SER A 72 9.87 0.06 2.12
CA SER A 72 9.52 -1.35 2.24
C SER A 72 8.93 -1.70 3.60
N ASN A 73 9.36 -1.00 4.64
CA ASN A 73 8.84 -1.15 6.00
C ASN A 73 7.83 -0.06 6.35
N ASP A 74 8.18 1.20 6.07
CA ASP A 74 7.34 2.37 6.35
C ASP A 74 6.85 3.00 5.03
N ALA A 75 5.67 2.64 4.54
CA ALA A 75 4.70 1.73 5.17
C ALA A 75 4.26 0.61 4.22
N GLY A 76 5.15 0.17 3.33
CA GLY A 76 4.82 -0.86 2.35
C GLY A 76 4.36 -2.17 2.99
N ALA A 77 5.06 -2.62 4.01
CA ALA A 77 4.70 -3.84 4.72
C ALA A 77 3.31 -3.74 5.36
N SER A 78 3.02 -2.62 6.02
CA SER A 78 1.70 -2.37 6.61
C SER A 78 0.62 -2.31 5.55
N LEU A 79 0.89 -1.62 4.45
CA LEU A 79 -0.07 -1.46 3.36
C LEU A 79 -0.46 -2.80 2.76
N VAL A 80 0.51 -3.63 2.45
CA VAL A 80 0.26 -4.96 1.87
C VAL A 80 -0.50 -5.84 2.85
N SER A 81 -0.10 -5.81 4.12
CA SER A 81 -0.78 -6.60 5.17
C SER A 81 -2.23 -6.18 5.34
N LEU A 82 -2.52 -4.88 5.33
CA LEU A 82 -3.88 -4.37 5.40
C LEU A 82 -4.72 -4.82 4.20
N PHE A 83 -4.15 -4.72 3.01
CA PHE A 83 -4.87 -5.10 1.79
C PHE A 83 -5.16 -6.60 1.77
N GLU A 84 -4.20 -7.44 2.14
CA GLU A 84 -4.41 -8.88 2.19
C GLU A 84 -5.42 -9.28 3.27
N THR A 85 -5.49 -8.51 4.36
CA THR A 85 -6.51 -8.73 5.39
C THR A 85 -7.92 -8.36 4.88
N TYR A 86 -8.01 -7.25 4.13
CA TYR A 86 -9.28 -6.79 3.55
C TYR A 86 -9.78 -7.73 2.45
N ARG A 87 -8.87 -8.20 1.67
CA ARG A 87 -9.16 -8.97 0.44
C ARG A 87 -9.90 -10.30 0.66
#